data_436cce80eafb5050aa25ce7add02e8fa
#
_entry.id   436cce80eafb5050aa25ce7add02e8fa
#
_cell.length_a   1.000
_cell.length_b   1.000
_cell.length_c   1.000
_cell.angle_alpha   90.00
_cell.angle_beta   90.00
_cell.angle_gamma   90.00
#
_symmetry.space_group_name_H-M   'P 1'
#
loop_
_entity.id
_entity.type
_entity.pdbx_description
1 polymer ?
#
loop_
_entity_poly.entity_id
_entity_poly.type
_entity_poly.pdbx_seq_one_letter_code
_entity_poly.pdbx_strand_id
1 'polypeptide(L)'
;IQFGVIGLFLLIAYILFSTARKAEQDQVWVGMSKETAHQLGTPLSSLMAWNEHLRSMGVDESIINEMQQDVKRLNTITDRFSKIGSQPTLAPANINQVLIDAVEYLKNRTSKNTIYTLKLPEETLMVHLSVPLFEWVIENICKNAVDAM
;
A
#
# COMPACT_ATOMS: atom_id res chain seq x y z
N ILE A 1 34.72 -24.93 28.43
CA ILE A 1 33.55 -24.28 29.05
C ILE A 1 33.63 -22.76 28.91
N GLN A 2 34.78 -22.11 29.27
CA GLN A 2 34.92 -20.65 29.26
C GLN A 2 34.74 -20.04 27.88
N PHE A 3 35.31 -20.62 26.82
CA PHE A 3 35.11 -20.15 25.44
C PHE A 3 33.69 -20.31 24.95
N GLY A 4 32.94 -21.32 25.38
CA GLY A 4 31.55 -21.51 25.04
C GLY A 4 30.66 -20.43 25.67
N VAL A 5 30.91 -20.04 26.91
CA VAL A 5 30.16 -18.96 27.58
C VAL A 5 30.41 -17.61 26.92
N ILE A 6 31.67 -17.31 26.56
CA ILE A 6 32.01 -16.07 25.85
C ILE A 6 31.36 -16.04 24.47
N GLY A 7 31.41 -17.16 23.73
CA GLY A 7 30.76 -17.26 22.42
C GLY A 7 29.25 -17.05 22.49
N LEU A 8 28.59 -17.66 23.50
CA LEU A 8 27.16 -17.46 23.72
C LEU A 8 26.82 -16.00 24.05
N PHE A 9 27.64 -15.37 24.92
CA PHE A 9 27.42 -13.96 25.27
C PHE A 9 27.56 -13.05 24.06
N LEU A 10 28.58 -13.24 23.22
CA LEU A 10 28.77 -12.46 21.98
C LEU A 10 27.62 -12.67 20.99
N LEU A 11 27.11 -13.89 20.87
CA LEU A 11 25.96 -14.19 20.02
C LEU A 11 24.71 -13.47 20.50
N ILE A 12 24.42 -13.52 21.78
CA ILE A 12 23.27 -12.81 22.38
C ILE A 12 23.41 -11.29 22.17
N ALA A 13 24.60 -10.74 22.47
CA ALA A 13 24.87 -9.31 22.28
C ALA A 13 24.69 -8.90 20.81
N TYR A 14 25.16 -9.70 19.87
CA TYR A 14 24.96 -9.47 18.43
C TYR A 14 23.48 -9.48 18.03
N ILE A 15 22.71 -10.47 18.50
CA ILE A 15 21.28 -10.58 18.21
C ILE A 15 20.53 -9.35 18.77
N LEU A 16 20.80 -8.97 20.01
CA LEU A 16 20.17 -7.81 20.65
C LEU A 16 20.50 -6.51 19.91
N PHE A 17 21.78 -6.31 19.59
CA PHE A 17 22.22 -5.13 18.85
C PHE A 17 21.61 -5.06 17.44
N SER A 18 21.59 -6.19 16.72
CA SER A 18 21.02 -6.29 15.37
C SER A 18 19.52 -6.00 15.38
N THR A 19 18.77 -6.52 16.38
CA THR A 19 17.34 -6.30 16.53
C THR A 19 17.02 -4.84 16.91
N ALA A 20 17.79 -4.26 17.82
CA ALA A 20 17.65 -2.86 18.21
C ALA A 20 17.90 -1.92 17.02
N ARG A 21 18.97 -2.17 16.27
CA ARG A 21 19.31 -1.37 15.08
C ARG A 21 18.24 -1.45 13.98
N LYS A 22 17.68 -2.65 13.77
CA LYS A 22 16.57 -2.81 12.81
C LYS A 22 15.33 -2.06 13.26
N ALA A 23 14.96 -2.15 14.53
CA ALA A 23 13.83 -1.41 15.08
C ALA A 23 13.98 0.11 14.96
N GLU A 24 15.20 0.64 15.18
CA GLU A 24 15.51 2.05 14.98
C GLU A 24 15.36 2.46 13.50
N GLN A 25 15.89 1.67 12.57
CA GLN A 25 15.74 1.91 11.13
C GLN A 25 14.27 1.90 10.70
N ASP A 26 13.48 0.93 11.18
CA ASP A 26 12.06 0.82 10.89
C ASP A 26 11.30 2.05 11.43
N GLN A 27 11.67 2.55 12.61
CA GLN A 27 11.05 3.72 13.22
C GLN A 27 11.36 5.01 12.45
N VAL A 28 12.61 5.18 11.99
CA VAL A 28 13.02 6.30 11.12
C VAL A 28 12.26 6.24 9.80
N TRP A 29 12.15 5.07 9.19
CA TRP A 29 11.43 4.87 7.93
C TRP A 29 9.94 5.23 8.07
N VAL A 30 9.30 4.80 9.15
CA VAL A 30 7.91 5.13 9.46
C VAL A 30 7.72 6.65 9.63
N GLY A 31 8.63 7.30 10.37
CA GLY A 31 8.60 8.75 10.56
C GLY A 31 8.72 9.52 9.25
N MET A 32 9.71 9.16 8.43
CA MET A 32 9.92 9.78 7.13
C MET A 32 8.74 9.56 6.18
N SER A 33 8.15 8.35 6.17
CA SER A 33 7.01 8.04 5.31
C SER A 33 5.79 8.91 5.66
N LYS A 34 5.49 9.06 6.95
CA LYS A 34 4.38 9.90 7.42
C LYS A 34 4.61 11.37 7.11
N GLU A 35 5.82 11.86 7.35
CA GLU A 35 6.19 13.24 7.06
C GLU A 35 6.10 13.52 5.55
N THR A 36 6.63 12.63 4.72
CA THR A 36 6.52 12.75 3.26
C THR A 36 5.06 12.78 2.80
N ALA A 37 4.21 11.92 3.36
CA ALA A 37 2.78 11.91 3.04
C ALA A 37 2.12 13.24 3.44
N HIS A 38 2.45 13.78 4.61
CA HIS A 38 1.92 15.06 5.06
C HIS A 38 2.36 16.22 4.15
N GLN A 39 3.64 16.26 3.79
CA GLN A 39 4.22 17.28 2.90
C GLN A 39 3.66 17.20 1.47
N LEU A 40 3.32 16.01 0.98
CA LEU A 40 2.68 15.82 -0.33
C LEU A 40 1.18 16.14 -0.31
N GLY A 41 0.50 15.95 0.81
CA GLY A 41 -0.94 16.18 0.93
C GLY A 41 -1.35 17.62 0.63
N THR A 42 -0.55 18.60 1.05
CA THR A 42 -0.81 20.03 0.81
C THR A 42 -0.79 20.38 -0.68
N PRO A 43 0.29 20.10 -1.45
CA PRO A 43 0.31 20.40 -2.88
C PRO A 43 -0.72 19.59 -3.68
N LEU A 44 -1.04 18.36 -3.25
CA LEU A 44 -2.10 17.57 -3.87
C LEU A 44 -3.47 18.23 -3.72
N SER A 45 -3.79 18.74 -2.54
CA SER A 45 -5.03 19.47 -2.30
C SER A 45 -5.12 20.73 -3.19
N SER A 46 -4.00 21.43 -3.37
CA SER A 46 -3.92 22.56 -4.30
C SER A 46 -4.15 22.15 -5.74
N LEU A 47 -3.56 21.04 -6.19
CA LEU A 47 -3.77 20.52 -7.55
C LEU A 47 -5.23 20.10 -7.80
N MET A 48 -5.88 19.51 -6.79
CA MET A 48 -7.32 19.21 -6.87
C MET A 48 -8.16 20.48 -7.03
N ALA A 49 -7.86 21.52 -6.26
CA ALA A 49 -8.55 22.80 -6.35
C ALA A 49 -8.31 23.49 -7.70
N TRP A 50 -7.08 23.44 -8.23
CA TRP A 50 -6.77 23.98 -9.56
C TRP A 50 -7.49 23.22 -10.66
N ASN A 51 -7.58 21.90 -10.57
CA ASN A 51 -8.32 21.09 -11.54
C ASN A 51 -9.80 21.49 -11.60
N GLU A 52 -10.44 21.70 -10.44
CA GLU A 52 -11.82 22.17 -10.37
C GLU A 52 -11.98 23.60 -10.90
N HIS A 53 -10.99 24.48 -10.62
CA HIS A 53 -11.00 25.83 -11.15
C HIS A 53 -10.88 25.85 -12.69
N LEU A 54 -9.98 25.04 -13.26
CA LEU A 54 -9.84 24.90 -14.72
C LEU A 54 -11.13 24.39 -15.37
N ARG A 55 -11.84 23.46 -14.72
CA ARG A 55 -13.15 23.02 -15.16
C ARG A 55 -14.15 24.17 -15.19
N SER A 56 -14.17 25.02 -14.17
CA SER A 56 -15.03 26.20 -14.15
C SER A 56 -14.73 27.26 -15.22
N MET A 57 -13.50 27.28 -15.71
CA MET A 57 -13.06 28.15 -16.81
C MET A 57 -13.40 27.61 -18.20
N GLY A 58 -14.01 26.43 -18.31
CA GLY A 58 -14.39 25.83 -19.58
C GLY A 58 -13.24 25.19 -20.36
N VAL A 59 -12.18 24.77 -19.67
CA VAL A 59 -11.11 23.97 -20.29
C VAL A 59 -11.68 22.63 -20.74
N ASP A 60 -11.11 22.06 -21.79
CA ASP A 60 -11.55 20.78 -22.35
C ASP A 60 -11.67 19.69 -21.30
N GLU A 61 -12.85 19.08 -21.23
CA GLU A 61 -13.19 18.07 -20.19
C GLU A 61 -12.28 16.83 -20.28
N SER A 62 -11.76 16.50 -21.47
CA SER A 62 -10.83 15.37 -21.62
C SER A 62 -9.52 15.62 -20.90
N ILE A 63 -8.98 16.84 -21.01
CA ILE A 63 -7.75 17.25 -20.33
C ILE A 63 -7.96 17.27 -18.81
N ILE A 64 -9.09 17.83 -18.37
CA ILE A 64 -9.45 17.88 -16.94
C ILE A 64 -9.55 16.48 -16.36
N ASN A 65 -10.15 15.54 -17.06
CA ASN A 65 -10.31 14.15 -16.60
C ASN A 65 -8.97 13.41 -16.52
N GLU A 66 -8.07 13.61 -17.47
CA GLU A 66 -6.71 13.04 -17.40
C GLU A 66 -5.93 13.59 -16.20
N MET A 67 -5.93 14.91 -16.00
CA MET A 67 -5.30 15.53 -14.83
C MET A 67 -5.89 15.01 -13.51
N GLN A 68 -7.22 14.87 -13.45
CA GLN A 68 -7.92 14.36 -12.28
C GLN A 68 -7.52 12.91 -11.96
N GLN A 69 -7.35 12.07 -12.98
CA GLN A 69 -6.87 10.70 -12.80
C GLN A 69 -5.46 10.66 -12.21
N ASP A 70 -4.56 11.50 -12.70
CA ASP A 70 -3.18 11.55 -12.21
C ASP A 70 -3.10 12.08 -10.78
N VAL A 71 -3.84 13.14 -10.46
CA VAL A 71 -3.94 13.66 -9.08
C VAL A 71 -4.53 12.61 -8.15
N LYS A 72 -5.55 11.86 -8.59
CA LYS A 72 -6.12 10.75 -7.81
C LYS A 72 -5.12 9.63 -7.56
N ARG A 73 -4.28 9.30 -8.56
CA ARG A 73 -3.20 8.32 -8.39
C ARG A 73 -2.18 8.79 -7.34
N LEU A 74 -1.74 10.04 -7.42
CA LEU A 74 -0.82 10.63 -6.45
C LEU A 74 -1.42 10.63 -5.04
N ASN A 75 -2.69 10.99 -4.89
CA ASN A 75 -3.39 10.94 -3.61
C ASN A 75 -3.42 9.53 -3.02
N THR A 76 -3.69 8.52 -3.85
CA THR A 76 -3.67 7.11 -3.41
C THR A 76 -2.29 6.69 -2.90
N ILE A 77 -1.22 7.13 -3.58
CA ILE A 77 0.16 6.84 -3.15
C ILE A 77 0.44 7.53 -1.80
N THR A 78 0.08 8.80 -1.67
CA THR A 78 0.25 9.59 -0.46
C THR A 78 -0.49 8.97 0.74
N ASP A 79 -1.73 8.52 0.53
CA ASP A 79 -2.52 7.81 1.53
C ASP A 79 -1.86 6.50 1.97
N ARG A 80 -1.26 5.76 1.03
CA ARG A 80 -0.51 4.53 1.34
C ARG A 80 0.71 4.83 2.22
N PHE A 81 1.47 5.89 1.90
CA PHE A 81 2.62 6.33 2.69
C PHE A 81 2.22 6.77 4.11
N SER A 82 1.10 7.46 4.26
CA SER A 82 0.60 7.90 5.58
C SER A 82 0.23 6.72 6.49
N LYS A 83 -0.12 5.57 5.91
CA LYS A 83 -0.50 4.36 6.66
C LYS A 83 0.68 3.49 7.07
N ILE A 84 1.89 3.75 6.56
CA ILE A 84 3.10 3.02 6.95
C ILE A 84 3.33 3.17 8.46
N GLY A 85 3.49 2.03 9.15
CA GLY A 85 3.70 1.98 10.61
C GLY A 85 2.50 2.39 11.47
N SER A 86 1.32 2.64 10.87
CA SER A 86 0.08 2.80 11.63
C SER A 86 -0.55 1.44 11.95
N GLN A 87 -1.20 1.34 13.10
CA GLN A 87 -2.01 0.16 13.38
C GLN A 87 -3.23 0.15 12.47
N PRO A 88 -3.44 -0.92 11.70
CA PRO A 88 -4.61 -1.01 10.82
C PRO A 88 -5.89 -1.15 11.65
N THR A 89 -6.92 -0.42 11.28
CA THR A 89 -8.26 -0.67 11.80
C THR A 89 -8.81 -1.92 11.12
N LEU A 90 -9.02 -2.97 11.91
CA LEU A 90 -9.58 -4.23 11.43
C LEU A 90 -11.10 -4.20 11.60
N ALA A 91 -11.83 -4.55 10.54
CA ALA A 91 -13.28 -4.68 10.54
C ALA A 91 -13.69 -6.05 9.96
N PRO A 92 -14.83 -6.60 10.37
CA PRO A 92 -15.37 -7.81 9.76
C PRO A 92 -15.63 -7.55 8.26
N ALA A 93 -15.08 -8.38 7.39
CA ALA A 93 -15.28 -8.30 5.96
C ALA A 93 -15.36 -9.70 5.33
N ASN A 94 -16.12 -9.83 4.27
CA ASN A 94 -16.19 -11.05 3.48
C ASN A 94 -14.95 -11.12 2.56
N ILE A 95 -13.98 -11.97 2.90
CA ILE A 95 -12.72 -12.06 2.17
C ILE A 95 -12.92 -12.51 0.71
N ASN A 96 -13.95 -13.32 0.42
CA ASN A 96 -14.26 -13.75 -0.94
C ASN A 96 -14.62 -12.53 -1.80
N GLN A 97 -15.47 -11.64 -1.28
CA GLN A 97 -15.86 -10.43 -2.01
C GLN A 97 -14.67 -9.50 -2.21
N VAL A 98 -13.86 -9.28 -1.17
CA VAL A 98 -12.66 -8.43 -1.27
C VAL A 98 -11.67 -8.96 -2.33
N LEU A 99 -11.51 -10.28 -2.43
CA LEU A 99 -10.67 -10.90 -3.46
C LEU A 99 -11.25 -10.74 -4.87
N ILE A 100 -12.57 -10.86 -5.03
CA ILE A 100 -13.26 -10.65 -6.30
C ILE A 100 -13.02 -9.21 -6.77
N ASP A 101 -13.31 -8.24 -5.92
CA ASP A 101 -13.19 -6.81 -6.22
C ASP A 101 -11.75 -6.43 -6.57
N ALA A 102 -10.77 -6.94 -5.81
CA ALA A 102 -9.34 -6.70 -6.06
C ALA A 102 -8.89 -7.29 -7.42
N VAL A 103 -9.32 -8.50 -7.77
CA VAL A 103 -8.96 -9.15 -9.03
C VAL A 103 -9.66 -8.45 -10.20
N GLU A 104 -10.91 -8.03 -10.07
CA GLU A 104 -11.63 -7.29 -11.10
C GLU A 104 -10.96 -5.94 -11.38
N TYR A 105 -10.54 -5.23 -10.33
CA TYR A 105 -9.76 -4.00 -10.46
C TYR A 105 -8.44 -4.22 -11.22
N LEU A 106 -7.74 -5.33 -10.95
CA LEU A 106 -6.49 -5.66 -11.61
C LEU A 106 -6.68 -6.04 -13.09
N LYS A 107 -7.73 -6.80 -13.43
CA LYS A 107 -8.05 -7.17 -14.82
C LYS A 107 -8.20 -5.96 -15.73
N ASN A 108 -8.74 -4.86 -15.21
CA ASN A 108 -8.94 -3.63 -15.96
C ASN A 108 -7.66 -2.79 -16.15
N ARG A 109 -6.56 -3.16 -15.47
CA ARG A 109 -5.30 -2.39 -15.44
C ARG A 109 -4.07 -3.16 -15.91
N THR A 110 -4.19 -4.45 -16.11
CA THR A 110 -3.13 -5.30 -16.65
C THR A 110 -3.34 -5.58 -18.13
N SER A 111 -2.31 -6.13 -18.78
CA SER A 111 -2.39 -6.51 -20.19
C SER A 111 -3.55 -7.49 -20.44
N LYS A 112 -4.24 -7.34 -21.56
CA LYS A 112 -5.30 -8.26 -22.01
C LYS A 112 -4.82 -9.71 -22.16
N ASN A 113 -3.52 -9.92 -22.24
CA ASN A 113 -2.92 -11.26 -22.33
C ASN A 113 -2.78 -11.95 -20.96
N THR A 114 -3.00 -11.22 -19.85
CA THR A 114 -2.93 -11.78 -18.51
C THR A 114 -4.28 -12.37 -18.11
N ILE A 115 -4.30 -13.66 -17.80
CA ILE A 115 -5.49 -14.39 -17.38
C ILE A 115 -5.46 -14.54 -15.86
N TYR A 116 -6.48 -14.02 -15.19
CA TYR A 116 -6.68 -14.19 -13.74
C TYR A 116 -7.73 -15.28 -13.50
N THR A 117 -7.35 -16.34 -12.81
CA THR A 117 -8.27 -17.38 -12.37
C THR A 117 -8.41 -17.33 -10.85
N LEU A 118 -9.63 -17.09 -10.38
CA LEU A 118 -9.93 -17.02 -8.96
C LEU A 118 -10.70 -18.28 -8.56
N LYS A 119 -10.19 -19.03 -7.58
CA LYS A 119 -10.85 -20.22 -7.01
C LYS A 119 -11.16 -19.92 -5.56
N LEU A 120 -12.41 -19.71 -5.26
CA LEU A 120 -12.90 -19.39 -3.92
C LEU A 120 -13.81 -20.52 -3.41
N PRO A 121 -13.88 -20.74 -2.08
CA PRO A 121 -14.89 -21.61 -1.51
C PRO A 121 -16.28 -21.00 -1.68
N GLU A 122 -17.30 -21.85 -1.73
CA GLU A 122 -18.71 -21.42 -1.80
C GLU A 122 -19.18 -20.76 -0.51
N GLU A 123 -18.55 -21.10 0.61
CA GLU A 123 -18.88 -20.54 1.92
C GLU A 123 -18.40 -19.11 2.05
N THR A 124 -19.23 -18.25 2.63
CA THR A 124 -18.87 -16.88 2.99
C THR A 124 -17.91 -16.88 4.17
N LEU A 125 -16.68 -16.43 3.95
CA LEU A 125 -15.65 -16.35 4.98
C LEU A 125 -15.56 -14.92 5.52
N MET A 126 -16.05 -14.72 6.75
CA MET A 126 -15.94 -13.45 7.46
C MET A 126 -14.64 -13.41 8.27
N VAL A 127 -13.79 -12.42 8.00
CA VAL A 127 -12.51 -12.22 8.69
C VAL A 127 -12.35 -10.77 9.12
N HIS A 128 -11.62 -10.55 10.22
CA HIS A 128 -11.26 -9.18 10.63
C HIS A 128 -10.02 -8.75 9.86
N LEU A 129 -10.20 -7.82 8.92
CA LEU A 129 -9.09 -7.30 8.13
C LEU A 129 -9.29 -5.81 7.81
N SER A 130 -8.20 -5.14 7.44
CA SER A 130 -8.26 -3.82 6.82
C SER A 130 -8.38 -4.01 5.31
N VAL A 131 -9.57 -3.83 4.76
CA VAL A 131 -9.85 -4.03 3.32
C VAL A 131 -8.84 -3.27 2.44
N PRO A 132 -8.59 -1.96 2.64
CA PRO A 132 -7.66 -1.22 1.77
C PRO A 132 -6.21 -1.73 1.81
N LEU A 133 -5.75 -2.21 2.97
CA LEU A 133 -4.39 -2.76 3.09
C LEU A 133 -4.30 -4.16 2.48
N PHE A 134 -5.35 -4.95 2.62
CA PHE A 134 -5.39 -6.29 2.03
C PHE A 134 -5.46 -6.21 0.50
N GLU A 135 -6.31 -5.36 -0.06
CA GLU A 135 -6.35 -5.09 -1.49
C GLU A 135 -4.98 -4.64 -2.02
N TRP A 136 -4.28 -3.77 -1.28
CA TRP A 136 -2.94 -3.35 -1.65
C TRP A 136 -1.91 -4.50 -1.64
N VAL A 137 -2.02 -5.44 -0.71
CA VAL A 137 -1.18 -6.65 -0.70
C VAL A 137 -1.45 -7.49 -1.95
N ILE A 138 -2.71 -7.73 -2.29
CA ILE A 138 -3.10 -8.48 -3.49
C ILE A 138 -2.60 -7.78 -4.76
N GLU A 139 -2.78 -6.47 -4.85
CA GLU A 139 -2.29 -5.66 -5.97
C GLU A 139 -0.77 -5.83 -6.16
N ASN A 140 0.02 -5.70 -5.08
CA ASN A 140 1.47 -5.83 -5.15
C ASN A 140 1.91 -7.25 -5.57
N ILE A 141 1.31 -8.28 -5.00
CA ILE A 141 1.65 -9.67 -5.33
C ILE A 141 1.34 -9.97 -6.80
N CYS A 142 0.14 -9.61 -7.25
CA CYS A 142 -0.28 -9.83 -8.62
C CYS A 142 0.56 -9.02 -9.62
N LYS A 143 0.85 -7.75 -9.30
CA LYS A 143 1.69 -6.91 -10.14
C LYS A 143 3.10 -7.48 -10.26
N ASN A 144 3.72 -7.86 -9.14
CA ASN A 144 5.05 -8.49 -9.17
C ASN A 144 5.04 -9.79 -9.99
N ALA A 145 3.97 -10.58 -9.92
CA ALA A 145 3.83 -11.78 -10.73
C ALA A 145 3.72 -11.48 -12.24
N VAL A 146 2.97 -10.44 -12.60
CA VAL A 146 2.83 -9.98 -13.99
C VAL A 146 4.14 -9.38 -14.52
N ASP A 147 4.85 -8.60 -13.70
CA ASP A 147 6.12 -7.97 -14.09
C ASP A 147 7.26 -9.00 -14.24
N ALA A 148 7.10 -10.20 -13.66
CA ALA A 148 8.06 -11.31 -13.76
C ALA A 148 7.79 -12.28 -14.92
N MET A 149 6.66 -12.15 -15.64
CA MET A 149 6.28 -12.98 -16.80
C MET A 149 6.73 -12.36 -18.14
#